data_9c2ce9f8eaa4777cb1019119d8a1ad88
#
_entry.id   9c2ce9f8eaa4777cb1019119d8a1ad88
#
_cell.length_a   1.000
_cell.length_b   1.000
_cell.length_c   1.000
_cell.angle_alpha   90.00
_cell.angle_beta   90.00
_cell.angle_gamma   90.00
#
_symmetry.space_group_name_H-M   'P 1'
#
loop_
_entity.id
_entity.type
_entity.pdbx_description
1 polymer ?
#
loop_
_entity_poly.entity_id
_entity_poly.type
_entity_poly.pdbx_seq_one_letter_code
_entity_poly.pdbx_strand_id
1 'polypeptide(L)'
;FTVAGLAPGEARTLSIDDASAHAPVDWATVEPKPWRVQAIARRSRTGRTPGLDAGDVTSAVVELAYDPGSEDAVRLTLATVVSERPFVESERVKLFEFKSPSLSKFHGFDYVLRAGVLLPKDFGAEESYPVVVSVTGFGGTYEDIRGWERRIAPGSALEDCLVVVPDATNRYGHSVFCDSPSIGPWGQALVHELLPALEAEFDGAGPEHRYVMGVSSGGWSSLWLQVAYPEAFAGCWSHCPDPIDFHDFQQIDLYTPLADGKPRNMYVDEHGQKRPLARRGQDVMLLYEDFVRREHVLNPGGQIRSFEATFSPQAADGTPRRVFDVETGAIDHAAAAAWKPFDIANTLLTGWNELRPRLKGKIHLFAGEVDTFYLEGAVERFQAAAEAQGLLEEMQVEV
;
A
#
# COMPACT_ATOMS: atom_id res chain seq x y z
N PHE A 1 16.06 -16.06 6.02
CA PHE A 1 15.45 -17.38 6.25
C PHE A 1 13.98 -17.21 6.63
N THR A 2 13.10 -18.01 6.05
CA THR A 2 11.70 -18.12 6.46
C THR A 2 11.44 -19.50 7.01
N VAL A 3 11.00 -19.58 8.28
CA VAL A 3 10.72 -20.85 8.98
C VAL A 3 9.26 -20.86 9.41
N ALA A 4 8.50 -21.84 8.95
CA ALA A 4 7.11 -22.01 9.34
C ALA A 4 6.97 -23.01 10.50
N GLY A 5 5.97 -22.82 11.36
CA GLY A 5 5.52 -23.80 12.34
C GLY A 5 6.48 -24.08 13.50
N LEU A 6 7.28 -23.11 13.93
CA LEU A 6 8.11 -23.26 15.14
C LEU A 6 7.25 -23.17 16.40
N ALA A 7 7.20 -24.25 17.18
CA ALA A 7 6.46 -24.30 18.44
C ALA A 7 7.25 -23.66 19.61
N PRO A 8 6.56 -23.23 20.70
CA PRO A 8 7.25 -22.75 21.90
C PRO A 8 8.21 -23.82 22.47
N GLY A 9 9.46 -23.43 22.71
CA GLY A 9 10.53 -24.31 23.20
C GLY A 9 11.22 -25.15 22.12
N GLU A 10 10.75 -25.12 20.89
CA GLU A 10 11.39 -25.80 19.76
C GLU A 10 12.62 -24.99 19.27
N ALA A 11 13.66 -25.69 18.82
CA ALA A 11 14.82 -25.10 18.17
C ALA A 11 15.01 -25.69 16.77
N ARG A 12 15.41 -24.85 15.82
CA ARG A 12 15.82 -25.27 14.47
C ARG A 12 17.20 -24.72 14.15
N THR A 13 18.03 -25.56 13.58
CA THR A 13 19.30 -25.14 12.96
C THR A 13 19.02 -24.81 11.50
N LEU A 14 19.53 -23.69 11.03
CA LEU A 14 19.41 -23.21 9.64
C LEU A 14 20.82 -23.01 9.08
N SER A 15 21.02 -23.38 7.83
CA SER A 15 22.23 -23.12 7.06
C SER A 15 21.89 -22.22 5.86
N ILE A 16 22.88 -21.52 5.32
CA ILE A 16 22.74 -20.75 4.08
C ILE A 16 22.39 -21.66 2.88
N ASP A 17 22.65 -22.95 2.98
CA ASP A 17 22.29 -23.93 1.95
C ASP A 17 20.86 -24.46 2.10
N ASP A 18 20.15 -24.06 3.17
CA ASP A 18 18.75 -24.43 3.36
C ASP A 18 17.84 -23.84 2.28
N ALA A 19 16.86 -24.63 1.80
CA ALA A 19 15.84 -24.16 0.88
C ALA A 19 15.00 -23.00 1.43
N SER A 20 15.02 -22.79 2.75
CA SER A 20 14.40 -21.64 3.42
C SER A 20 15.25 -20.36 3.40
N ALA A 21 16.50 -20.44 2.92
CA ALA A 21 17.37 -19.28 2.77
C ALA A 21 16.98 -18.53 1.48
N HIS A 22 16.53 -17.31 1.64
CA HIS A 22 16.22 -16.40 0.54
C HIS A 22 17.26 -15.27 0.55
N ALA A 23 18.23 -15.34 -0.33
CA ALA A 23 19.26 -14.31 -0.45
C ALA A 23 18.96 -13.40 -1.65
N PRO A 24 18.89 -12.08 -1.46
CA PRO A 24 18.85 -11.14 -2.58
C PRO A 24 20.23 -10.99 -3.27
N VAL A 25 21.25 -11.65 -2.72
CA VAL A 25 22.63 -11.63 -3.20
C VAL A 25 23.17 -13.05 -3.17
N ASP A 26 24.13 -13.34 -4.05
CA ASP A 26 24.89 -14.59 -4.00
C ASP A 26 25.80 -14.56 -2.76
N TRP A 27 25.57 -15.47 -1.84
CA TRP A 27 26.34 -15.61 -0.60
C TRP A 27 27.84 -15.79 -0.84
N ALA A 28 28.22 -16.42 -1.96
CA ALA A 28 29.63 -16.62 -2.33
C ALA A 28 30.32 -15.30 -2.69
N THR A 29 29.58 -14.26 -3.05
CA THR A 29 30.12 -12.94 -3.39
C THR A 29 30.07 -11.93 -2.25
N VAL A 30 29.48 -12.31 -1.11
CA VAL A 30 29.34 -11.43 0.04
C VAL A 30 30.70 -11.26 0.72
N GLU A 31 31.16 -10.01 0.84
CA GLU A 31 32.41 -9.71 1.54
C GLU A 31 32.32 -10.09 3.03
N PRO A 32 33.38 -10.68 3.60
CA PRO A 32 33.48 -10.92 5.02
C PRO A 32 33.39 -9.58 5.80
N LYS A 33 32.31 -9.39 6.52
CA LYS A 33 32.10 -8.20 7.37
C LYS A 33 31.20 -8.57 8.54
N PRO A 34 31.20 -7.77 9.63
CA PRO A 34 30.25 -7.97 10.71
C PRO A 34 28.81 -7.78 10.21
N TRP A 35 27.97 -8.79 10.42
CA TRP A 35 26.54 -8.75 10.16
C TRP A 35 25.76 -8.64 11.46
N ARG A 36 24.66 -7.90 11.42
CA ARG A 36 23.70 -7.86 12.52
C ARG A 36 22.55 -8.79 12.17
N VAL A 37 22.38 -9.84 12.95
CA VAL A 37 21.36 -10.86 12.74
C VAL A 37 20.34 -10.86 13.87
N GLN A 38 19.08 -11.09 13.53
CA GLN A 38 17.96 -11.15 14.46
C GLN A 38 16.92 -12.17 13.97
N ALA A 39 16.33 -12.91 14.90
CA ALA A 39 15.16 -13.72 14.62
C ALA A 39 13.89 -12.96 14.99
N ILE A 40 12.84 -13.09 14.17
CA ILE A 40 11.53 -12.50 14.37
C ILE A 40 10.48 -13.59 14.18
N ALA A 41 9.64 -13.81 15.21
CA ALA A 41 8.43 -14.61 15.10
C ALA A 41 7.24 -13.65 14.96
N ARG A 42 6.60 -13.67 13.79
CA ARG A 42 5.45 -12.83 13.51
C ARG A 42 4.20 -13.42 14.14
N ARG A 43 3.64 -12.69 15.08
CA ARG A 43 2.42 -13.06 15.83
C ARG A 43 1.30 -12.06 15.65
N SER A 44 1.61 -10.84 15.23
CA SER A 44 0.60 -9.83 14.93
C SER A 44 -0.39 -10.33 13.88
N ARG A 45 -1.67 -10.11 14.14
CA ARG A 45 -2.75 -10.42 13.19
C ARG A 45 -3.05 -9.28 12.25
N THR A 46 -2.69 -8.07 12.62
CA THR A 46 -2.98 -6.84 11.86
C THR A 46 -1.85 -6.44 10.95
N GLY A 47 -0.61 -6.77 11.29
CA GLY A 47 0.57 -6.46 10.48
C GLY A 47 0.75 -4.96 10.19
N ARG A 48 0.32 -4.10 11.11
CA ARG A 48 0.27 -2.64 10.91
C ARG A 48 1.61 -1.99 10.60
N THR A 49 2.70 -2.60 11.06
CA THR A 49 4.05 -2.07 10.85
C THR A 49 4.80 -2.98 9.91
N PRO A 50 5.20 -2.53 8.70
CA PRO A 50 6.07 -3.32 7.84
C PRO A 50 7.35 -3.73 8.58
N GLY A 51 7.62 -5.02 8.60
CA GLY A 51 8.80 -5.59 9.22
C GLY A 51 8.63 -6.05 10.67
N LEU A 52 8.07 -5.27 11.55
CA LEU A 52 7.92 -5.57 12.99
C LEU A 52 6.70 -4.87 13.56
N ASP A 53 5.81 -5.63 14.19
CA ASP A 53 4.56 -5.09 14.75
C ASP A 53 4.41 -5.47 16.23
N ALA A 54 3.59 -4.73 16.95
CA ALA A 54 3.26 -5.04 18.34
C ALA A 54 2.70 -6.45 18.48
N GLY A 55 3.22 -7.20 19.46
CA GLY A 55 2.88 -8.61 19.67
C GLY A 55 3.80 -9.61 18.96
N ASP A 56 4.63 -9.18 18.00
CA ASP A 56 5.69 -10.01 17.45
C ASP A 56 6.74 -10.33 18.52
N VAL A 57 7.46 -11.44 18.34
CA VAL A 57 8.51 -11.85 19.28
C VAL A 57 9.86 -11.83 18.59
N THR A 58 10.83 -11.16 19.20
CA THR A 58 12.18 -11.01 18.65
C THR A 58 13.26 -11.63 19.53
N SER A 59 14.38 -11.99 18.90
CA SER A 59 15.63 -12.21 19.62
C SER A 59 16.35 -10.88 19.86
N ALA A 60 17.39 -10.91 20.73
CA ALA A 60 18.41 -9.88 20.69
C ALA A 60 19.07 -9.82 19.31
N VAL A 61 19.56 -8.64 18.93
CA VAL A 61 20.44 -8.49 17.78
C VAL A 61 21.82 -8.98 18.15
N VAL A 62 22.40 -9.89 17.37
CA VAL A 62 23.75 -10.43 17.56
C VAL A 62 24.62 -10.00 16.39
N GLU A 63 25.85 -9.57 16.68
CA GLU A 63 26.85 -9.35 15.63
C GLU A 63 27.52 -10.67 15.29
N LEU A 64 27.49 -11.02 14.02
CA LEU A 64 28.07 -12.23 13.44
C LEU A 64 29.18 -11.80 12.49
N ALA A 65 30.40 -12.25 12.73
CA ALA A 65 31.44 -12.22 11.72
C ALA A 65 31.14 -13.33 10.69
N TYR A 66 30.58 -12.95 9.55
CA TYR A 66 30.29 -13.92 8.49
C TYR A 66 31.60 -14.38 7.85
N ASP A 67 31.86 -15.68 7.97
CA ASP A 67 32.95 -16.38 7.28
C ASP A 67 32.32 -17.59 6.58
N PRO A 68 32.34 -17.65 5.24
CA PRO A 68 31.77 -18.78 4.48
C PRO A 68 32.38 -20.14 4.83
N GLY A 69 33.58 -20.14 5.43
CA GLY A 69 34.29 -21.35 5.85
C GLY A 69 34.09 -21.75 7.31
N SER A 70 33.37 -20.94 8.09
CA SER A 70 33.16 -21.21 9.52
C SER A 70 31.94 -22.12 9.75
N GLU A 71 32.12 -23.13 10.61
CA GLU A 71 31.03 -23.97 11.14
C GLU A 71 30.40 -23.38 12.41
N ASP A 72 30.77 -22.16 12.82
CA ASP A 72 30.26 -21.52 14.04
C ASP A 72 28.76 -21.21 13.92
N ALA A 73 27.99 -21.73 14.87
CA ALA A 73 26.55 -21.50 14.94
C ALA A 73 26.20 -20.36 15.90
N VAL A 74 25.37 -19.44 15.45
CA VAL A 74 24.79 -18.37 16.27
C VAL A 74 23.42 -18.79 16.78
N ARG A 75 23.25 -18.76 18.11
CA ARG A 75 21.96 -19.02 18.75
C ARG A 75 21.15 -17.74 18.89
N LEU A 76 19.98 -17.69 18.28
CA LEU A 76 19.00 -16.61 18.39
C LEU A 76 17.81 -17.10 19.21
N THR A 77 17.58 -16.50 20.39
CA THR A 77 16.47 -16.89 21.28
C THR A 77 15.36 -15.86 21.18
N LEU A 78 14.18 -16.30 20.72
CA LEU A 78 12.96 -15.47 20.66
C LEU A 78 12.40 -15.30 22.07
N ALA A 79 12.62 -14.16 22.69
CA ALA A 79 12.28 -13.90 24.09
C ALA A 79 11.62 -12.53 24.35
N THR A 80 11.73 -11.58 23.42
CA THR A 80 11.25 -10.21 23.63
C THR A 80 9.97 -10.00 22.82
N VAL A 81 8.87 -9.73 23.51
CA VAL A 81 7.61 -9.31 22.86
C VAL A 81 7.72 -7.84 22.50
N VAL A 82 7.42 -7.51 21.24
CA VAL A 82 7.38 -6.13 20.75
C VAL A 82 6.19 -5.43 21.38
N SER A 83 6.46 -4.35 22.10
CA SER A 83 5.45 -3.52 22.72
C SER A 83 4.90 -2.51 21.72
N GLU A 84 3.62 -2.20 21.81
CA GLU A 84 3.03 -1.06 21.10
C GLU A 84 3.65 0.24 21.64
N ARG A 85 4.00 1.14 20.71
CA ARG A 85 4.41 2.49 21.09
C ARG A 85 3.15 3.33 21.29
N PRO A 86 2.96 3.96 22.45
CA PRO A 86 1.80 4.81 22.66
C PRO A 86 1.86 6.01 21.71
N PHE A 87 0.70 6.31 21.10
CA PHE A 87 0.55 7.55 20.37
C PHE A 87 0.52 8.72 21.38
N VAL A 88 1.40 9.69 21.19
CA VAL A 88 1.44 10.89 22.02
C VAL A 88 0.63 11.99 21.36
N GLU A 89 -0.49 12.33 21.93
CA GLU A 89 -1.34 13.44 21.47
C GLU A 89 -0.75 14.82 21.80
N SER A 90 -1.17 15.82 21.05
CA SER A 90 -0.97 17.23 21.38
C SER A 90 -2.31 17.93 21.53
N GLU A 91 -2.29 19.24 21.68
CA GLU A 91 -3.52 20.04 21.73
C GLU A 91 -4.36 19.80 20.46
N ARG A 92 -3.75 19.80 19.28
CA ARG A 92 -4.43 19.66 17.98
C ARG A 92 -4.32 18.28 17.35
N VAL A 93 -3.30 17.50 17.66
CA VAL A 93 -3.10 16.16 17.07
C VAL A 93 -3.71 15.10 17.98
N LYS A 94 -4.68 14.36 17.48
CA LYS A 94 -5.44 13.32 18.19
C LYS A 94 -5.29 11.97 17.52
N LEU A 95 -5.48 10.91 18.31
CA LEU A 95 -5.68 9.55 17.82
C LEU A 95 -7.17 9.21 17.88
N PHE A 96 -7.71 8.75 16.79
CA PHE A 96 -9.05 8.17 16.75
C PHE A 96 -8.97 6.68 16.49
N GLU A 97 -9.56 5.88 17.36
CA GLU A 97 -9.64 4.42 17.24
C GLU A 97 -11.09 4.00 17.11
N PHE A 98 -11.37 3.15 16.14
CA PHE A 98 -12.72 2.67 15.87
C PHE A 98 -12.73 1.16 15.61
N LYS A 99 -13.53 0.41 16.38
CA LYS A 99 -13.74 -1.01 16.13
C LYS A 99 -14.67 -1.19 14.93
N SER A 100 -14.12 -1.61 13.79
CA SER A 100 -14.86 -1.82 12.55
C SER A 100 -15.71 -3.10 12.63
N PRO A 101 -17.04 -3.02 12.54
CA PRO A 101 -17.92 -4.19 12.49
C PRO A 101 -17.67 -5.05 11.24
N SER A 102 -17.51 -4.43 10.07
CA SER A 102 -17.35 -5.15 8.80
C SER A 102 -16.01 -5.90 8.72
N LEU A 103 -14.90 -5.26 9.09
CA LEU A 103 -13.59 -5.91 9.13
C LEU A 103 -13.52 -6.95 10.24
N SER A 104 -14.12 -6.69 11.41
CA SER A 104 -14.18 -7.67 12.50
C SER A 104 -14.93 -8.93 12.06
N LYS A 105 -16.04 -8.78 11.35
CA LYS A 105 -16.80 -9.91 10.78
C LYS A 105 -15.98 -10.69 9.75
N PHE A 106 -15.26 -9.98 8.87
CA PHE A 106 -14.44 -10.61 7.83
C PHE A 106 -13.28 -11.41 8.44
N HIS A 107 -12.56 -10.83 9.39
CA HIS A 107 -11.37 -11.43 9.98
C HIS A 107 -11.65 -12.41 11.14
N GLY A 108 -12.87 -12.39 11.71
CA GLY A 108 -13.24 -13.24 12.82
C GLY A 108 -12.64 -12.84 14.17
N PHE A 109 -12.17 -11.61 14.30
CA PHE A 109 -11.70 -11.01 15.56
C PHE A 109 -11.95 -9.50 15.56
N ASP A 110 -11.88 -8.86 16.71
CA ASP A 110 -12.05 -7.41 16.86
C ASP A 110 -10.97 -6.66 16.07
N TYR A 111 -11.38 -6.06 14.96
CA TYR A 111 -10.49 -5.26 14.10
C TYR A 111 -10.69 -3.78 14.40
N VAL A 112 -9.65 -3.13 14.91
CA VAL A 112 -9.66 -1.70 15.24
C VAL A 112 -8.97 -0.93 14.12
N LEU A 113 -9.68 -0.04 13.47
CA LEU A 113 -9.13 0.97 12.58
C LEU A 113 -8.58 2.14 13.40
N ARG A 114 -7.54 2.79 12.90
CA ARG A 114 -6.93 3.96 13.50
C ARG A 114 -6.87 5.10 12.48
N ALA A 115 -7.01 6.32 12.99
CA ALA A 115 -6.74 7.52 12.23
C ALA A 115 -6.04 8.57 13.11
N GLY A 116 -5.01 9.20 12.58
CA GLY A 116 -4.49 10.43 13.14
C GLY A 116 -5.37 11.59 12.68
N VAL A 117 -5.73 12.46 13.60
CA VAL A 117 -6.58 13.63 13.34
C VAL A 117 -5.83 14.90 13.73
N LEU A 118 -5.77 15.87 12.82
CA LEU A 118 -5.33 17.23 13.14
C LEU A 118 -6.55 18.12 13.17
N LEU A 119 -6.80 18.71 14.34
CA LEU A 119 -7.88 19.66 14.54
C LEU A 119 -7.58 21.00 13.84
N PRO A 120 -8.61 21.72 13.35
CA PRO A 120 -8.49 23.08 12.85
C PRO A 120 -7.79 24.00 13.86
N LYS A 121 -7.24 25.12 13.38
CA LYS A 121 -6.53 26.06 14.23
C LYS A 121 -7.41 26.63 15.36
N ASP A 122 -8.65 26.98 15.02
CA ASP A 122 -9.64 27.55 15.93
C ASP A 122 -10.78 26.54 16.18
N PHE A 123 -10.40 25.28 16.53
CA PHE A 123 -11.36 24.22 16.81
C PHE A 123 -12.30 24.59 17.97
N GLY A 124 -13.60 24.42 17.76
CA GLY A 124 -14.67 24.84 18.69
C GLY A 124 -15.26 26.23 18.41
N ALA A 125 -14.74 26.92 17.36
CA ALA A 125 -15.31 28.21 16.93
C ALA A 125 -16.49 28.06 15.96
N GLU A 126 -16.53 26.99 15.20
CA GLU A 126 -17.57 26.70 14.21
C GLU A 126 -18.39 25.47 14.62
N GLU A 127 -19.62 25.33 14.07
CA GLU A 127 -20.51 24.19 14.35
C GLU A 127 -20.05 22.92 13.62
N SER A 128 -19.34 23.07 12.50
CA SER A 128 -18.78 21.94 11.75
C SER A 128 -17.62 22.36 10.86
N TYR A 129 -16.76 21.39 10.50
CA TYR A 129 -15.51 21.61 9.76
C TYR A 129 -15.42 20.75 8.51
N PRO A 130 -14.92 21.29 7.37
CA PRO A 130 -14.56 20.48 6.23
C PRO A 130 -13.51 19.41 6.61
N VAL A 131 -13.61 18.23 6.00
CA VAL A 131 -12.74 17.11 6.29
C VAL A 131 -11.84 16.81 5.11
N VAL A 132 -10.53 16.75 5.31
CA VAL A 132 -9.55 16.32 4.33
C VAL A 132 -8.96 14.98 4.74
N VAL A 133 -9.35 13.92 4.04
CA VAL A 133 -8.83 12.57 4.24
C VAL A 133 -7.54 12.43 3.43
N SER A 134 -6.40 12.39 4.11
CA SER A 134 -5.09 12.22 3.47
C SER A 134 -4.64 10.76 3.57
N VAL A 135 -4.74 10.04 2.47
CA VAL A 135 -4.28 8.65 2.41
C VAL A 135 -2.77 8.62 2.15
N THR A 136 -2.05 7.89 2.99
CA THR A 136 -0.59 7.78 2.88
C THR A 136 -0.18 6.85 1.74
N GLY A 137 1.03 7.05 1.20
CA GLY A 137 1.68 6.08 0.34
C GLY A 137 2.08 4.80 1.09
N PHE A 138 2.64 3.83 0.37
CA PHE A 138 3.08 2.56 0.98
C PHE A 138 4.07 2.79 2.13
N GLY A 139 3.81 2.13 3.26
CA GLY A 139 4.64 2.25 4.46
C GLY A 139 4.29 3.40 5.38
N GLY A 140 3.44 4.34 4.95
CA GLY A 140 2.89 5.37 5.83
C GLY A 140 1.77 4.83 6.72
N THR A 141 1.55 5.48 7.86
CA THR A 141 0.55 5.11 8.86
C THR A 141 -0.20 6.34 9.37
N TYR A 142 -1.17 6.12 10.23
CA TYR A 142 -1.89 7.23 10.92
C TYR A 142 -0.95 8.19 11.68
N GLU A 143 0.27 7.77 12.03
CA GLU A 143 1.27 8.61 12.70
C GLU A 143 1.81 9.74 11.81
N ASP A 144 1.66 9.65 10.50
CA ASP A 144 2.07 10.70 9.55
C ASP A 144 1.30 12.02 9.75
N ILE A 145 0.19 11.99 10.48
CA ILE A 145 -0.53 13.19 10.92
C ILE A 145 0.37 14.19 11.65
N ARG A 146 1.40 13.71 12.37
CA ARG A 146 2.35 14.58 13.08
C ARG A 146 3.12 15.52 12.16
N GLY A 147 3.23 15.15 10.88
CA GLY A 147 3.87 15.97 9.85
C GLY A 147 2.97 17.10 9.33
N TRP A 148 1.67 16.93 9.42
CA TRP A 148 0.70 17.84 8.80
C TRP A 148 0.70 19.23 9.40
N GLU A 149 0.81 19.35 10.71
CA GLU A 149 0.83 20.65 11.40
C GLU A 149 1.92 21.58 10.85
N ARG A 150 3.04 21.04 10.38
CA ARG A 150 4.14 21.80 9.78
C ARG A 150 4.01 22.01 8.27
N ARG A 151 3.18 21.20 7.60
CA ARG A 151 2.95 21.26 6.15
C ARG A 151 1.87 22.26 5.76
N ILE A 152 0.91 22.51 6.66
CA ILE A 152 -0.16 23.48 6.40
C ILE A 152 0.46 24.85 6.35
N ALA A 153 0.33 25.52 5.19
CA ALA A 153 0.78 26.89 5.01
C ALA A 153 -0.13 27.84 5.78
N PRO A 154 0.43 28.78 6.55
CA PRO A 154 -0.36 29.80 7.23
C PRO A 154 -1.29 30.57 6.27
N GLY A 155 -2.56 30.69 6.63
CA GLY A 155 -3.58 31.34 5.81
C GLY A 155 -4.12 30.49 4.65
N SER A 156 -3.76 29.22 4.57
CA SER A 156 -4.39 28.31 3.61
C SER A 156 -5.72 27.80 4.14
N ALA A 157 -6.64 27.40 3.24
CA ALA A 157 -7.92 26.80 3.60
C ALA A 157 -7.80 25.54 4.47
N LEU A 158 -6.64 24.87 4.45
CA LEU A 158 -6.39 23.69 5.28
C LEU A 158 -6.26 24.00 6.78
N GLU A 159 -6.01 25.27 7.17
CA GLU A 159 -6.00 25.66 8.59
C GLU A 159 -7.36 25.49 9.26
N ASP A 160 -8.44 25.61 8.47
CA ASP A 160 -9.84 25.54 8.92
C ASP A 160 -10.46 24.15 8.72
N CYS A 161 -9.65 23.15 8.29
CA CYS A 161 -10.12 21.79 8.04
C CYS A 161 -9.68 20.83 9.15
N LEU A 162 -10.51 19.81 9.37
CA LEU A 162 -10.06 18.57 10.00
C LEU A 162 -9.20 17.80 8.98
N VAL A 163 -7.93 17.53 9.29
CA VAL A 163 -7.10 16.63 8.47
C VAL A 163 -7.08 15.26 9.12
N VAL A 164 -7.44 14.24 8.36
CA VAL A 164 -7.55 12.86 8.82
C VAL A 164 -6.57 11.99 8.04
N VAL A 165 -5.70 11.27 8.74
CA VAL A 165 -4.79 10.29 8.15
C VAL A 165 -5.20 8.90 8.63
N PRO A 166 -6.05 8.18 7.88
CA PRO A 166 -6.47 6.84 8.24
C PRO A 166 -5.37 5.83 7.98
N ASP A 167 -5.29 4.80 8.81
CA ASP A 167 -4.33 3.69 8.67
C ASP A 167 -4.84 2.66 7.67
N ALA A 168 -4.17 2.53 6.53
CA ALA A 168 -4.48 1.55 5.50
C ALA A 168 -3.66 0.26 5.63
N THR A 169 -2.81 0.14 6.65
CA THR A 169 -1.89 -0.98 6.78
C THR A 169 -2.58 -2.25 7.28
N ASN A 170 -2.14 -3.38 6.77
CA ASN A 170 -2.59 -4.71 7.18
C ASN A 170 -1.43 -5.71 7.08
N ARG A 171 -1.69 -7.00 7.40
CA ARG A 171 -0.66 -8.06 7.37
C ARG A 171 0.02 -8.28 6.01
N TYR A 172 -0.59 -7.81 4.92
CA TYR A 172 -0.05 -7.91 3.55
C TYR A 172 0.51 -6.58 3.04
N GLY A 173 0.59 -5.56 3.86
CA GLY A 173 1.06 -4.23 3.51
C GLY A 173 -0.07 -3.21 3.50
N HIS A 174 -0.36 -2.56 2.39
CA HIS A 174 -1.35 -1.52 2.24
C HIS A 174 -2.66 -2.05 1.63
N SER A 175 -3.83 -1.67 2.18
CA SER A 175 -5.15 -2.06 1.65
C SER A 175 -5.61 -1.19 0.48
N VAL A 176 -4.99 -0.05 0.27
CA VAL A 176 -5.41 1.04 -0.62
C VAL A 176 -6.90 1.41 -0.45
N PHE A 177 -7.47 1.11 0.71
CA PHE A 177 -8.90 1.23 1.02
C PHE A 177 -9.82 0.63 -0.04
N CYS A 178 -9.44 -0.51 -0.58
CA CYS A 178 -10.22 -1.25 -1.56
C CYS A 178 -11.05 -2.35 -0.89
N ASP A 179 -12.27 -2.58 -1.36
CA ASP A 179 -13.04 -3.74 -0.92
C ASP A 179 -12.52 -4.98 -1.62
N SER A 180 -11.74 -5.74 -0.88
CA SER A 180 -10.98 -6.86 -1.39
C SER A 180 -11.59 -8.19 -0.99
N PRO A 181 -11.65 -9.18 -1.90
CA PRO A 181 -12.07 -10.54 -1.55
C PRO A 181 -11.10 -11.25 -0.61
N SER A 182 -9.85 -10.79 -0.54
CA SER A 182 -8.78 -11.45 0.21
C SER A 182 -8.41 -10.77 1.53
N ILE A 183 -8.60 -9.45 1.65
CA ILE A 183 -8.23 -8.69 2.86
C ILE A 183 -9.40 -7.96 3.52
N GLY A 184 -10.59 -8.02 2.94
CA GLY A 184 -11.82 -7.51 3.55
C GLY A 184 -12.30 -6.17 2.98
N PRO A 185 -13.45 -5.68 3.47
CA PRO A 185 -14.16 -4.51 2.95
C PRO A 185 -13.58 -3.20 3.51
N TRP A 186 -12.36 -2.84 3.11
CA TRP A 186 -11.64 -1.67 3.66
C TRP A 186 -12.23 -0.33 3.24
N GLY A 187 -12.72 -0.22 2.00
CA GLY A 187 -13.39 0.99 1.52
C GLY A 187 -14.71 1.22 2.27
N GLN A 188 -15.51 0.17 2.40
CA GLN A 188 -16.75 0.21 3.18
C GLN A 188 -16.48 0.57 4.65
N ALA A 189 -15.46 -0.02 5.27
CA ALA A 189 -15.10 0.26 6.65
C ALA A 189 -14.63 1.71 6.86
N LEU A 190 -13.89 2.28 5.89
CA LEU A 190 -13.51 3.68 5.95
C LEU A 190 -14.72 4.59 5.79
N VAL A 191 -15.47 4.41 4.69
CA VAL A 191 -16.49 5.37 4.25
C VAL A 191 -17.76 5.32 5.11
N HIS A 192 -18.20 4.13 5.50
CA HIS A 192 -19.48 3.95 6.18
C HIS A 192 -19.37 3.69 7.70
N GLU A 193 -18.14 3.47 8.21
CA GLU A 193 -17.94 3.20 9.62
C GLU A 193 -17.02 4.25 10.27
N LEU A 194 -15.72 4.29 9.88
CA LEU A 194 -14.72 5.15 10.51
C LEU A 194 -15.03 6.65 10.34
N LEU A 195 -15.21 7.10 9.09
CA LEU A 195 -15.39 8.54 8.81
C LEU A 195 -16.65 9.11 9.46
N PRO A 196 -17.84 8.48 9.39
CA PRO A 196 -19.02 8.99 10.09
C PRO A 196 -18.85 9.05 11.61
N ALA A 197 -18.18 8.07 12.21
CA ALA A 197 -17.92 8.04 13.65
C ALA A 197 -16.92 9.15 14.06
N LEU A 198 -15.88 9.36 13.25
CA LEU A 198 -14.89 10.42 13.46
C LEU A 198 -15.51 11.81 13.31
N GLU A 199 -16.35 12.00 12.29
CA GLU A 199 -17.05 13.27 12.06
C GLU A 199 -18.03 13.61 13.19
N ALA A 200 -18.66 12.59 13.77
CA ALA A 200 -19.52 12.79 14.95
C ALA A 200 -18.73 13.16 16.21
N GLU A 201 -17.46 12.73 16.32
CA GLU A 201 -16.57 13.06 17.45
C GLU A 201 -15.94 14.45 17.32
N PHE A 202 -15.62 14.88 16.09
CA PHE A 202 -14.84 16.09 15.82
C PHE A 202 -15.61 17.12 14.97
N ASP A 203 -16.92 17.08 14.97
CA ASP A 203 -17.79 18.05 14.27
C ASP A 203 -17.46 18.18 12.76
N GLY A 204 -17.24 17.05 12.07
CA GLY A 204 -17.03 17.04 10.62
C GLY A 204 -18.29 17.35 9.83
N ALA A 205 -18.16 18.12 8.75
CA ALA A 205 -19.29 18.65 7.96
C ALA A 205 -19.93 17.61 7.01
N GLY A 206 -19.45 16.38 6.98
CA GLY A 206 -20.04 15.28 6.20
C GLY A 206 -19.62 15.25 4.72
N PRO A 207 -20.25 14.35 3.92
CA PRO A 207 -19.77 14.00 2.57
C PRO A 207 -19.65 15.16 1.58
N GLU A 208 -20.52 16.16 1.66
CA GLU A 208 -20.50 17.32 0.76
C GLU A 208 -19.33 18.27 1.02
N HIS A 209 -18.67 18.13 2.18
CA HIS A 209 -17.49 18.89 2.59
C HIS A 209 -16.32 17.95 2.96
N ARG A 210 -16.37 16.71 2.49
CA ARG A 210 -15.31 15.74 2.69
C ARG A 210 -14.52 15.58 1.40
N TYR A 211 -13.23 15.77 1.48
CA TYR A 211 -12.29 15.68 0.37
C TYR A 211 -11.29 14.56 0.64
N VAL A 212 -10.80 13.91 -0.42
CA VAL A 212 -9.78 12.87 -0.28
C VAL A 212 -8.56 13.21 -1.13
N MET A 213 -7.38 12.96 -0.60
CA MET A 213 -6.13 13.19 -1.32
C MET A 213 -5.07 12.17 -0.95
N GLY A 214 -4.06 12.03 -1.81
CA GLY A 214 -2.91 11.17 -1.52
C GLY A 214 -1.86 11.19 -2.60
N VAL A 215 -0.74 10.53 -2.31
CA VAL A 215 0.42 10.40 -3.22
C VAL A 215 0.76 8.92 -3.33
N SER A 216 1.22 8.45 -4.52
CA SER A 216 1.63 7.06 -4.74
C SER A 216 0.46 6.09 -4.45
N SER A 217 0.63 5.08 -3.57
CA SER A 217 -0.49 4.20 -3.14
C SER A 217 -1.65 4.99 -2.53
N GLY A 218 -1.37 6.12 -1.87
CA GLY A 218 -2.40 7.07 -1.40
C GLY A 218 -3.09 7.81 -2.54
N GLY A 219 -2.37 8.13 -3.62
CA GLY A 219 -2.91 8.70 -4.85
C GLY A 219 -3.89 7.74 -5.52
N TRP A 220 -3.49 6.49 -5.69
CA TRP A 220 -4.37 5.44 -6.18
C TRP A 220 -5.61 5.28 -5.29
N SER A 221 -5.41 5.22 -3.97
CA SER A 221 -6.49 5.07 -2.99
C SER A 221 -7.49 6.22 -3.05
N SER A 222 -7.01 7.46 -3.15
CA SER A 222 -7.89 8.64 -3.19
C SER A 222 -8.76 8.66 -4.46
N LEU A 223 -8.18 8.31 -5.61
CA LEU A 223 -8.92 8.19 -6.86
C LEU A 223 -9.91 7.02 -6.82
N TRP A 224 -9.48 5.85 -6.33
CA TRP A 224 -10.34 4.69 -6.15
C TRP A 224 -11.55 4.99 -5.24
N LEU A 225 -11.31 5.61 -4.10
CA LEU A 225 -12.37 5.98 -3.15
C LEU A 225 -13.38 6.93 -3.78
N GLN A 226 -12.94 7.93 -4.57
CA GLN A 226 -13.83 8.83 -5.28
C GLN A 226 -14.67 8.09 -6.33
N VAL A 227 -14.07 7.13 -7.06
CA VAL A 227 -14.76 6.37 -8.12
C VAL A 227 -15.71 5.33 -7.54
N ALA A 228 -15.28 4.58 -6.53
CA ALA A 228 -16.07 3.51 -5.91
C ALA A 228 -17.17 4.04 -4.98
N TYR A 229 -16.96 5.20 -4.36
CA TYR A 229 -17.88 5.83 -3.40
C TYR A 229 -18.15 7.31 -3.78
N PRO A 230 -18.72 7.58 -4.95
CA PRO A 230 -18.79 8.93 -5.52
C PRO A 230 -19.61 9.93 -4.70
N GLU A 231 -20.51 9.43 -3.84
CA GLU A 231 -21.32 10.27 -2.94
C GLU A 231 -20.62 10.52 -1.59
N ALA A 232 -19.51 9.84 -1.31
CA ALA A 232 -18.82 9.96 -0.03
C ALA A 232 -17.86 11.15 0.01
N PHE A 233 -17.46 11.67 -1.16
CA PHE A 233 -16.48 12.74 -1.26
C PHE A 233 -16.92 13.82 -2.24
N ALA A 234 -16.67 15.09 -1.88
CA ALA A 234 -16.91 16.26 -2.71
C ALA A 234 -15.84 16.43 -3.80
N GLY A 235 -14.67 15.81 -3.64
CA GLY A 235 -13.60 15.82 -4.62
C GLY A 235 -12.38 15.01 -4.18
N CYS A 236 -11.53 14.62 -5.15
CA CYS A 236 -10.27 13.93 -4.89
C CYS A 236 -9.09 14.60 -5.59
N TRP A 237 -7.92 14.59 -4.92
CA TRP A 237 -6.63 15.02 -5.45
C TRP A 237 -5.67 13.85 -5.40
N SER A 238 -5.47 13.22 -6.55
CA SER A 238 -4.61 12.06 -6.72
C SER A 238 -3.28 12.50 -7.33
N HIS A 239 -2.20 12.35 -6.57
CA HIS A 239 -0.86 12.75 -7.02
C HIS A 239 0.01 11.52 -7.25
N CYS A 240 0.64 11.45 -8.42
CA CYS A 240 1.54 10.36 -8.83
C CYS A 240 1.01 8.99 -8.35
N PRO A 241 -0.24 8.62 -8.70
CA PRO A 241 -0.84 7.40 -8.19
C PRO A 241 -0.05 6.17 -8.63
N ASP A 242 -0.09 5.12 -7.84
CA ASP A 242 0.25 3.78 -8.32
C ASP A 242 -0.57 3.48 -9.60
N PRO A 243 -0.16 2.53 -10.45
CA PRO A 243 -0.74 2.35 -11.77
C PRO A 243 -2.28 2.28 -11.76
N ILE A 244 -2.93 3.22 -12.43
CA ILE A 244 -4.39 3.30 -12.59
C ILE A 244 -4.91 2.56 -13.82
N ASP A 245 -4.01 2.19 -14.75
CA ASP A 245 -4.23 1.37 -15.93
C ASP A 245 -3.29 0.16 -15.86
N PHE A 246 -3.84 -1.04 -15.70
CA PHE A 246 -3.03 -2.25 -15.55
C PHE A 246 -2.52 -2.81 -16.89
N HIS A 247 -2.79 -2.14 -18.02
CA HIS A 247 -2.02 -2.30 -19.24
C HIS A 247 -0.66 -1.60 -19.18
N ASP A 248 -0.45 -0.73 -18.19
CA ASP A 248 0.84 -0.14 -17.86
C ASP A 248 1.08 -0.17 -16.34
N PHE A 249 1.26 -1.37 -15.81
CA PHE A 249 1.65 -1.55 -14.41
C PHE A 249 3.16 -1.34 -14.28
N GLN A 250 3.58 -0.07 -14.20
CA GLN A 250 5.00 0.32 -14.20
C GLN A 250 5.74 -0.27 -15.44
N GLN A 251 5.26 0.07 -16.63
CA GLN A 251 5.75 -0.42 -17.94
C GLN A 251 5.46 -1.91 -18.21
N ILE A 252 4.55 -2.55 -17.48
CA ILE A 252 4.22 -3.96 -17.63
C ILE A 252 2.73 -4.11 -17.96
N ASP A 253 2.42 -4.68 -19.13
CA ASP A 253 1.04 -5.07 -19.44
C ASP A 253 0.69 -6.39 -18.72
N LEU A 254 -0.14 -6.32 -17.69
CA LEU A 254 -0.55 -7.48 -16.93
C LEU A 254 -1.57 -8.36 -17.66
N TYR A 255 -2.30 -7.83 -18.65
CA TYR A 255 -3.43 -8.51 -19.25
C TYR A 255 -3.07 -9.27 -20.52
N THR A 256 -2.18 -8.73 -21.35
CA THR A 256 -1.94 -9.24 -22.70
C THR A 256 -0.67 -10.11 -22.75
N PRO A 257 -0.77 -11.39 -23.09
CA PRO A 257 0.41 -12.22 -23.36
C PRO A 257 1.25 -11.66 -24.52
N LEU A 258 2.46 -12.19 -24.69
CA LEU A 258 3.29 -11.92 -25.85
C LEU A 258 2.63 -12.45 -27.13
N ALA A 259 3.04 -11.93 -28.29
CA ALA A 259 2.47 -12.32 -29.59
C ALA A 259 2.60 -13.80 -29.92
N ASP A 260 3.59 -14.50 -29.35
CA ASP A 260 3.78 -15.94 -29.47
C ASP A 260 2.96 -16.75 -28.45
N GLY A 261 2.12 -16.11 -27.65
CA GLY A 261 1.27 -16.71 -26.62
C GLY A 261 1.97 -17.00 -25.30
N LYS A 262 3.25 -16.70 -25.17
CA LYS A 262 3.97 -16.84 -23.88
C LYS A 262 3.54 -15.78 -22.88
N PRO A 263 3.63 -16.06 -21.57
CA PRO A 263 3.38 -15.05 -20.55
C PRO A 263 4.42 -13.93 -20.65
N ARG A 264 3.99 -12.69 -20.38
CA ARG A 264 4.90 -11.59 -20.08
C ARG A 264 5.59 -11.84 -18.76
N ASN A 265 6.58 -11.02 -18.48
CA ASN A 265 7.43 -11.22 -17.29
C ASN A 265 7.56 -9.91 -16.50
N MET A 266 7.50 -10.00 -15.18
CA MET A 266 7.67 -8.86 -14.29
C MET A 266 9.12 -8.37 -14.21
N TYR A 267 10.09 -9.26 -14.45
CA TYR A 267 11.51 -8.98 -14.23
C TYR A 267 12.27 -8.58 -15.49
N VAL A 268 11.80 -9.06 -16.62
CA VAL A 268 12.42 -8.76 -17.93
C VAL A 268 11.37 -8.32 -18.95
N ASP A 269 11.79 -7.51 -19.89
CA ASP A 269 10.97 -7.11 -21.03
C ASP A 269 10.93 -8.20 -22.11
N GLU A 270 10.26 -7.91 -23.23
CA GLU A 270 10.17 -8.83 -24.37
C GLU A 270 11.49 -9.07 -25.10
N HIS A 271 12.53 -8.26 -24.83
CA HIS A 271 13.87 -8.39 -25.36
C HIS A 271 14.83 -9.05 -24.35
N GLY A 272 14.34 -9.46 -23.18
CA GLY A 272 15.12 -10.06 -22.10
C GLY A 272 15.94 -9.07 -21.29
N GLN A 273 15.67 -7.75 -21.42
CA GLN A 273 16.32 -6.73 -20.62
C GLN A 273 15.66 -6.64 -19.24
N LYS A 274 16.46 -6.47 -18.19
CA LYS A 274 15.94 -6.32 -16.82
C LYS A 274 15.09 -5.07 -16.69
N ARG A 275 13.89 -5.20 -16.13
CA ARG A 275 12.98 -4.09 -15.92
C ARG A 275 13.42 -3.21 -14.76
N PRO A 276 13.50 -1.88 -14.97
CA PRO A 276 13.67 -0.95 -13.87
C PRO A 276 12.38 -0.84 -13.04
N LEU A 277 12.54 -0.64 -11.73
CA LEU A 277 11.46 -0.27 -10.84
C LEU A 277 11.53 1.19 -10.44
N ALA A 278 12.74 1.70 -10.23
CA ALA A 278 12.94 3.09 -9.83
C ALA A 278 14.09 3.73 -10.58
N ARG A 279 13.93 5.04 -10.87
CA ARG A 279 14.93 5.88 -11.53
C ARG A 279 15.13 7.21 -10.82
N ARG A 280 16.25 7.86 -11.13
CA ARG A 280 16.47 9.28 -10.86
C ARG A 280 16.86 9.95 -12.16
N GLY A 281 15.95 10.70 -12.77
CA GLY A 281 16.11 11.14 -14.15
C GLY A 281 16.21 9.94 -15.09
N GLN A 282 17.35 9.76 -15.76
CA GLN A 282 17.59 8.62 -16.65
C GLN A 282 18.34 7.44 -15.98
N ASP A 283 18.83 7.64 -14.76
CA ASP A 283 19.62 6.62 -14.07
C ASP A 283 18.71 5.60 -13.34
N VAL A 284 18.82 4.33 -13.70
CA VAL A 284 18.12 3.23 -13.03
C VAL A 284 18.72 3.02 -11.65
N MET A 285 17.90 3.18 -10.62
CA MET A 285 18.29 3.06 -9.21
C MET A 285 17.98 1.69 -8.62
N LEU A 286 16.92 1.03 -9.13
CA LEU A 286 16.44 -0.23 -8.59
C LEU A 286 15.80 -1.06 -9.71
N LEU A 287 16.13 -2.35 -9.74
CA LEU A 287 15.50 -3.31 -10.65
C LEU A 287 14.29 -3.98 -9.98
N TYR A 288 13.30 -4.32 -10.78
CA TYR A 288 12.05 -4.93 -10.32
C TYR A 288 12.29 -6.27 -9.60
N GLU A 289 13.11 -7.15 -10.20
CA GLU A 289 13.50 -8.43 -9.62
C GLU A 289 14.15 -8.27 -8.24
N ASP A 290 15.12 -7.35 -8.11
CA ASP A 290 15.84 -7.14 -6.85
C ASP A 290 14.90 -6.64 -5.74
N PHE A 291 13.94 -5.78 -6.09
CA PHE A 291 12.96 -5.27 -5.15
C PHE A 291 12.02 -6.38 -4.67
N VAL A 292 11.41 -7.12 -5.58
CA VAL A 292 10.46 -8.18 -5.24
C VAL A 292 11.12 -9.29 -4.41
N ARG A 293 12.35 -9.69 -4.76
CA ARG A 293 13.09 -10.68 -3.98
C ARG A 293 13.38 -10.21 -2.55
N ARG A 294 13.72 -8.93 -2.37
CA ARG A 294 13.92 -8.34 -1.03
C ARG A 294 12.62 -8.28 -0.24
N GLU A 295 11.53 -7.84 -0.84
CA GLU A 295 10.21 -7.86 -0.19
C GLU A 295 9.82 -9.26 0.25
N HIS A 296 10.01 -10.25 -0.62
CA HIS A 296 9.67 -11.66 -0.33
C HIS A 296 10.38 -12.19 0.91
N VAL A 297 11.64 -11.79 1.11
CA VAL A 297 12.43 -12.17 2.30
C VAL A 297 12.00 -11.42 3.56
N LEU A 298 11.78 -10.12 3.42
CA LEU A 298 11.59 -9.25 4.59
C LEU A 298 10.20 -9.35 5.20
N ASN A 299 9.18 -9.55 4.36
CA ASN A 299 7.80 -9.52 4.84
C ASN A 299 6.85 -10.24 3.87
N PRO A 300 5.87 -11.01 4.37
CA PRO A 300 4.75 -11.45 3.54
C PRO A 300 3.91 -10.28 2.98
N GLY A 301 4.12 -9.04 3.45
CA GLY A 301 3.39 -7.83 3.14
C GLY A 301 4.20 -6.71 2.51
N GLY A 302 5.04 -6.96 1.51
CA GLY A 302 5.69 -5.94 0.70
C GLY A 302 4.71 -5.18 -0.21
N GLN A 303 5.17 -4.12 -0.90
CA GLN A 303 4.31 -3.27 -1.73
C GLN A 303 3.67 -4.06 -2.88
N ILE A 304 4.46 -4.85 -3.61
CA ILE A 304 3.93 -5.66 -4.72
C ILE A 304 2.99 -6.75 -4.19
N ARG A 305 3.32 -7.37 -3.06
CA ARG A 305 2.44 -8.34 -2.41
C ARG A 305 1.15 -7.72 -1.91
N SER A 306 1.15 -6.45 -1.51
CA SER A 306 -0.07 -5.75 -1.08
C SER A 306 -1.07 -5.56 -2.23
N PHE A 307 -0.61 -5.29 -3.45
CA PHE A 307 -1.48 -5.25 -4.64
C PHE A 307 -2.08 -6.62 -4.94
N GLU A 308 -1.27 -7.68 -4.93
CA GLU A 308 -1.78 -9.04 -5.07
C GLU A 308 -2.83 -9.36 -4.00
N ALA A 309 -2.56 -9.00 -2.74
CA ALA A 309 -3.49 -9.24 -1.64
C ALA A 309 -4.80 -8.44 -1.77
N THR A 310 -4.72 -7.24 -2.33
CA THR A 310 -5.89 -6.37 -2.51
C THR A 310 -6.72 -6.80 -3.71
N PHE A 311 -6.11 -7.04 -4.85
CA PHE A 311 -6.83 -7.21 -6.12
C PHE A 311 -7.08 -8.66 -6.51
N SER A 312 -6.33 -9.63 -5.95
CA SER A 312 -6.51 -11.03 -6.30
C SER A 312 -7.57 -11.72 -5.43
N PRO A 313 -8.26 -12.72 -5.97
CA PRO A 313 -9.06 -13.64 -5.18
C PRO A 313 -8.18 -14.49 -4.26
N GLN A 314 -8.78 -15.16 -3.29
CA GLN A 314 -8.09 -16.13 -2.46
C GLN A 314 -7.70 -17.38 -3.26
N ALA A 315 -6.51 -17.90 -3.01
CA ALA A 315 -6.08 -19.22 -3.45
C ALA A 315 -6.70 -20.32 -2.57
N ALA A 316 -6.51 -21.57 -2.94
CA ALA A 316 -7.08 -22.73 -2.23
C ALA A 316 -6.60 -22.86 -0.78
N ASP A 317 -5.44 -22.30 -0.44
CA ASP A 317 -4.87 -22.26 0.90
C ASP A 317 -5.35 -21.06 1.74
N GLY A 318 -6.26 -20.25 1.20
CA GLY A 318 -6.80 -19.05 1.85
C GLY A 318 -5.87 -17.82 1.77
N THR A 319 -4.71 -17.92 1.14
CA THR A 319 -3.85 -16.75 0.89
C THR A 319 -4.26 -16.02 -0.40
N PRO A 320 -3.94 -14.72 -0.54
CA PRO A 320 -4.16 -14.02 -1.81
C PRO A 320 -3.39 -14.69 -2.96
N ARG A 321 -4.08 -14.96 -4.09
CA ARG A 321 -3.46 -15.56 -5.27
C ARG A 321 -2.37 -14.67 -5.82
N ARG A 322 -1.23 -15.28 -6.21
CA ARG A 322 -0.14 -14.58 -6.90
C ARG A 322 -0.57 -14.23 -8.32
N VAL A 323 -0.16 -13.06 -8.79
CA VAL A 323 -0.32 -12.63 -10.18
C VAL A 323 0.89 -12.97 -11.05
N PHE A 324 1.99 -13.32 -10.42
CA PHE A 324 3.19 -13.80 -11.09
C PHE A 324 3.96 -14.79 -10.20
N ASP A 325 4.79 -15.59 -10.83
CA ASP A 325 5.72 -16.49 -10.15
C ASP A 325 6.93 -15.70 -9.65
N VAL A 326 7.19 -15.72 -8.35
CA VAL A 326 8.27 -14.91 -7.71
C VAL A 326 9.66 -15.37 -8.14
N GLU A 327 9.85 -16.64 -8.47
CA GLU A 327 11.16 -17.16 -8.88
C GLU A 327 11.50 -16.82 -10.32
N THR A 328 10.51 -16.89 -11.20
CA THR A 328 10.70 -16.71 -12.65
C THR A 328 10.26 -15.35 -13.17
N GLY A 329 9.40 -14.65 -12.42
CA GLY A 329 8.76 -13.40 -12.86
C GLY A 329 7.61 -13.61 -13.87
N ALA A 330 7.29 -14.83 -14.26
CA ALA A 330 6.27 -15.13 -15.27
C ALA A 330 4.87 -14.73 -14.77
N ILE A 331 4.12 -13.94 -15.56
CA ILE A 331 2.79 -13.44 -15.21
C ILE A 331 1.73 -14.50 -15.44
N ASP A 332 0.88 -14.73 -14.44
CA ASP A 332 -0.38 -15.46 -14.59
C ASP A 332 -1.47 -14.50 -15.10
N HIS A 333 -1.62 -14.41 -16.43
CA HIS A 333 -2.61 -13.51 -17.05
C HIS A 333 -4.05 -13.86 -16.67
N ALA A 334 -4.34 -15.11 -16.28
CA ALA A 334 -5.66 -15.49 -15.78
C ALA A 334 -5.90 -14.95 -14.37
N ALA A 335 -4.86 -14.88 -13.53
CA ALA A 335 -4.95 -14.20 -12.24
C ALA A 335 -5.05 -12.69 -12.41
N ALA A 336 -4.27 -12.10 -13.32
CA ALA A 336 -4.31 -10.67 -13.64
C ALA A 336 -5.69 -10.24 -14.18
N ALA A 337 -6.36 -11.07 -14.95
CA ALA A 337 -7.71 -10.78 -15.44
C ALA A 337 -8.74 -10.55 -14.30
N ALA A 338 -8.52 -11.13 -13.11
CA ALA A 338 -9.35 -10.89 -11.95
C ALA A 338 -9.16 -9.47 -11.35
N TRP A 339 -8.13 -8.75 -11.75
CA TRP A 339 -7.84 -7.38 -11.29
C TRP A 339 -8.65 -6.31 -12.07
N LYS A 340 -9.28 -6.67 -13.21
CA LYS A 340 -10.05 -5.71 -14.03
C LYS A 340 -11.08 -4.87 -13.28
N PRO A 341 -11.81 -5.37 -12.27
CA PRO A 341 -12.75 -4.54 -11.50
C PRO A 341 -12.07 -3.42 -10.69
N PHE A 342 -10.76 -3.54 -10.45
CA PHE A 342 -9.95 -2.56 -9.72
C PHE A 342 -9.12 -1.65 -10.62
N ASP A 343 -9.16 -1.86 -11.92
CA ASP A 343 -8.52 -1.01 -12.92
C ASP A 343 -9.34 0.27 -13.08
N ILE A 344 -8.81 1.37 -12.52
CA ILE A 344 -9.53 2.65 -12.44
C ILE A 344 -9.73 3.24 -13.83
N ALA A 345 -8.71 3.19 -14.70
CA ALA A 345 -8.80 3.67 -16.06
C ALA A 345 -9.88 2.92 -16.85
N ASN A 346 -9.88 1.58 -16.75
CA ASN A 346 -10.92 0.77 -17.38
C ASN A 346 -12.31 1.14 -16.85
N THR A 347 -12.46 1.31 -15.54
CA THR A 347 -13.75 1.66 -14.92
C THR A 347 -14.26 3.03 -15.40
N LEU A 348 -13.39 4.04 -15.43
CA LEU A 348 -13.75 5.38 -15.88
C LEU A 348 -14.06 5.42 -17.38
N LEU A 349 -13.20 4.80 -18.22
CA LEU A 349 -13.36 4.84 -19.68
C LEU A 349 -14.58 4.06 -20.16
N THR A 350 -14.96 2.96 -19.50
CA THR A 350 -16.10 2.13 -19.90
C THR A 350 -17.41 2.53 -19.22
N GLY A 351 -17.35 3.09 -18.01
CA GLY A 351 -18.51 3.41 -17.17
C GLY A 351 -18.85 4.89 -17.08
N TRP A 352 -18.13 5.79 -17.80
CA TRP A 352 -18.28 7.23 -17.61
C TRP A 352 -19.71 7.76 -17.73
N ASN A 353 -20.47 7.28 -18.68
CA ASN A 353 -21.85 7.74 -18.87
C ASN A 353 -22.74 7.56 -17.62
N GLU A 354 -22.49 6.48 -16.86
CA GLU A 354 -23.21 6.19 -15.61
C GLU A 354 -22.59 6.91 -14.41
N LEU A 355 -21.27 7.09 -14.40
CA LEU A 355 -20.52 7.71 -13.32
C LEU A 355 -20.54 9.24 -13.37
N ARG A 356 -20.63 9.82 -14.57
CA ARG A 356 -20.57 11.24 -14.84
C ARG A 356 -21.44 12.11 -13.93
N PRO A 357 -22.72 11.81 -13.67
CA PRO A 357 -23.56 12.67 -12.83
C PRO A 357 -23.04 12.85 -11.39
N ARG A 358 -22.22 11.90 -10.93
CA ARG A 358 -21.69 11.84 -9.57
C ARG A 358 -20.23 12.25 -9.47
N LEU A 359 -19.46 12.18 -10.59
CA LEU A 359 -18.01 12.39 -10.62
C LEU A 359 -17.57 13.67 -11.33
N LYS A 360 -18.44 14.27 -12.14
CA LYS A 360 -18.12 15.48 -12.90
C LYS A 360 -17.54 16.58 -11.98
N GLY A 361 -16.31 17.06 -12.29
CA GLY A 361 -15.62 18.10 -11.56
C GLY A 361 -15.02 17.68 -10.22
N LYS A 362 -15.06 16.38 -9.87
CA LYS A 362 -14.54 15.89 -8.60
C LYS A 362 -13.16 15.22 -8.70
N ILE A 363 -12.67 14.94 -9.91
CA ILE A 363 -11.40 14.23 -10.11
C ILE A 363 -10.31 15.22 -10.51
N HIS A 364 -9.23 15.26 -9.71
CA HIS A 364 -8.00 16.00 -9.98
C HIS A 364 -6.83 15.02 -9.87
N LEU A 365 -6.24 14.69 -11.03
CA LEU A 365 -5.21 13.67 -11.19
C LEU A 365 -3.92 14.31 -11.73
N PHE A 366 -2.81 14.10 -11.04
CA PHE A 366 -1.52 14.68 -11.38
C PHE A 366 -0.42 13.61 -11.39
N ALA A 367 0.45 13.62 -12.39
CA ALA A 367 1.67 12.86 -12.43
C ALA A 367 2.83 13.76 -12.89
N GLY A 368 4.05 13.38 -12.60
CA GLY A 368 5.20 14.08 -13.14
C GLY A 368 5.69 13.37 -14.39
N GLU A 369 6.11 14.10 -15.45
CA GLU A 369 6.62 13.56 -16.72
C GLU A 369 7.76 12.54 -16.56
N VAL A 370 8.50 12.59 -15.47
CA VAL A 370 9.61 11.69 -15.15
C VAL A 370 9.45 11.20 -13.73
N ASP A 371 8.41 10.37 -13.49
CA ASP A 371 8.17 9.81 -12.16
C ASP A 371 9.28 8.83 -11.77
N THR A 372 9.62 8.81 -10.48
CA THR A 372 10.67 7.94 -9.93
C THR A 372 10.35 6.45 -10.14
N PHE A 373 9.10 6.07 -10.10
CA PHE A 373 8.63 4.68 -10.18
C PHE A 373 7.90 4.35 -11.49
N TYR A 374 8.07 5.17 -12.52
CA TYR A 374 7.42 5.00 -13.84
C TYR A 374 5.88 4.99 -13.74
N LEU A 375 5.32 5.79 -12.86
CA LEU A 375 3.87 5.85 -12.63
C LEU A 375 3.15 6.71 -13.69
N GLU A 376 3.89 7.59 -14.36
CA GLU A 376 3.36 8.47 -15.39
C GLU A 376 2.73 7.71 -16.57
N GLY A 377 3.30 6.56 -16.97
CA GLY A 377 2.83 5.83 -18.15
C GLY A 377 1.37 5.42 -18.07
N ALA A 378 0.91 4.96 -16.91
CA ALA A 378 -0.50 4.61 -16.70
C ALA A 378 -1.41 5.85 -16.77
N VAL A 379 -0.96 7.01 -16.28
CA VAL A 379 -1.71 8.28 -16.33
C VAL A 379 -1.73 8.84 -17.74
N GLU A 380 -0.62 8.82 -18.47
CA GLU A 380 -0.55 9.23 -19.89
C GLU A 380 -1.47 8.40 -20.78
N ARG A 381 -1.50 7.08 -20.59
CA ARG A 381 -2.42 6.19 -21.32
C ARG A 381 -3.88 6.54 -21.04
N PHE A 382 -4.21 6.74 -19.76
CA PHE A 382 -5.55 7.16 -19.36
C PHE A 382 -5.90 8.53 -19.95
N GLN A 383 -5.00 9.52 -19.86
CA GLN A 383 -5.20 10.87 -20.40
C GLN A 383 -5.51 10.83 -21.89
N ALA A 384 -4.69 10.13 -22.68
CA ALA A 384 -4.88 10.01 -24.13
C ALA A 384 -6.24 9.35 -24.49
N ALA A 385 -6.64 8.30 -23.76
CA ALA A 385 -7.91 7.63 -23.98
C ALA A 385 -9.11 8.49 -23.55
N ALA A 386 -8.98 9.20 -22.44
CA ALA A 386 -9.99 10.13 -21.92
C ALA A 386 -10.19 11.34 -22.86
N GLU A 387 -9.10 11.89 -23.39
CA GLU A 387 -9.14 12.95 -24.40
C GLU A 387 -9.89 12.51 -25.66
N ALA A 388 -9.57 11.32 -26.17
CA ALA A 388 -10.22 10.75 -27.34
C ALA A 388 -11.76 10.54 -27.16
N GLN A 389 -12.21 10.42 -25.90
CA GLN A 389 -13.61 10.30 -25.54
C GLN A 389 -14.25 11.63 -25.08
N GLY A 390 -13.49 12.74 -25.01
CA GLY A 390 -13.98 14.04 -24.56
C GLY A 390 -14.22 14.13 -23.04
N LEU A 391 -13.55 13.31 -22.23
CA LEU A 391 -13.77 13.27 -20.77
C LEU A 391 -13.00 14.37 -20.03
N LEU A 392 -11.92 14.90 -20.59
CA LEU A 392 -11.03 15.88 -19.93
C LEU A 392 -11.70 17.25 -19.70
N GLU A 393 -12.85 17.54 -20.31
CA GLU A 393 -13.63 18.73 -19.98
C GLU A 393 -14.32 18.64 -18.60
N GLU A 394 -14.36 17.46 -18.02
CA GLU A 394 -15.13 17.15 -16.81
C GLU A 394 -14.28 16.62 -15.64
N MET A 395 -12.98 16.48 -15.86
CA MET A 395 -11.99 16.12 -14.87
C MET A 395 -10.63 16.79 -15.20
N GLN A 396 -9.82 17.04 -14.18
CA GLN A 396 -8.46 17.56 -14.37
C GLN A 396 -7.48 16.40 -14.40
N VAL A 397 -6.71 16.28 -15.47
CA VAL A 397 -5.63 15.30 -15.60
C VAL A 397 -4.41 16.03 -16.17
N GLU A 398 -3.29 15.99 -15.43
CA GLU A 398 -2.05 16.68 -15.78
C GLU A 398 -0.86 15.72 -15.58
N VAL A 399 0.00 15.61 -16.62
CA VAL A 399 1.25 14.87 -16.57
C VAL A 399 2.40 15.83 -16.85
#